data_d2f78da5a6e3c6b4a200039af29e4dee
#
_entry.id   d2f78da5a6e3c6b4a200039af29e4dee
#
_cell.length_a   1.000
_cell.length_b   1.000
_cell.length_c   1.000
_cell.angle_alpha   90.00
_cell.angle_beta   90.00
_cell.angle_gamma   90.00
#
_symmetry.space_group_name_H-M   'P 1'
#
loop_
_entity.id
_entity.type
_entity.pdbx_description
1 polymer ?
#
loop_
_entity_poly.entity_id
_entity_poly.type
_entity_poly.pdbx_seq_one_letter_code
_entity_poly.pdbx_strand_id
1 'polypeptide(L)'
;MSLNTIKKIGLGTWAWGNELFWDYKQNADIELRDTLLEALRRGFSIIDTADSYGTGNLSGRSEQLLGRFLSEIPKSKKRKIEIATKLAPYPWRIGKQGFRKPFLKSLERLQNELDIVQLHWSTAKYNPWQEFQLLENLSNLIDEGYRFKIGLSNIGPKRLQKIINFLATKNK
;
A
#
# COMPACT_ATOMS: atom_id res chain seq x y z
N MET A 1 -28.32 19.84 7.72
CA MET A 1 -26.92 19.31 7.68
C MET A 1 -27.00 17.85 7.33
N SER A 2 -26.63 17.48 6.13
CA SER A 2 -26.74 16.10 5.62
C SER A 2 -25.66 15.22 6.26
N LEU A 3 -26.08 14.20 7.01
CA LEU A 3 -25.23 13.17 7.64
C LEU A 3 -24.72 12.12 6.61
N ASN A 4 -24.33 12.53 5.42
CA ASN A 4 -23.79 11.63 4.39
C ASN A 4 -22.26 11.57 4.43
N THR A 5 -21.66 11.55 5.60
CA THR A 5 -20.29 11.06 5.72
C THR A 5 -20.36 9.55 5.90
N ILE A 6 -20.57 8.81 4.82
CA ILE A 6 -20.32 7.37 4.82
C ILE A 6 -18.86 7.21 5.18
N LYS A 7 -18.60 6.72 6.40
CA LYS A 7 -17.26 6.33 6.83
C LYS A 7 -16.79 5.29 5.82
N LYS A 8 -15.80 5.62 4.99
CA LYS A 8 -15.21 4.68 4.05
C LYS A 8 -14.58 3.55 4.86
N ILE A 9 -15.09 2.36 4.73
CA ILE A 9 -14.51 1.14 5.31
C ILE A 9 -13.60 0.54 4.26
N GLY A 10 -12.37 0.19 4.64
CA GLY A 10 -11.39 -0.47 3.78
C GLY A 10 -11.33 -1.98 4.03
N LEU A 11 -10.89 -2.72 3.01
CA LEU A 11 -10.55 -4.14 3.10
C LEU A 11 -9.03 -4.28 3.21
N GLY A 12 -8.54 -4.89 4.30
CA GLY A 12 -7.14 -5.24 4.47
C GLY A 12 -6.84 -6.64 3.92
N THR A 13 -5.69 -6.80 3.28
CA THR A 13 -5.30 -8.05 2.61
C THR A 13 -4.09 -8.74 3.26
N TRP A 14 -3.80 -8.47 4.53
CA TRP A 14 -2.63 -9.04 5.22
C TRP A 14 -2.65 -10.57 5.27
N ALA A 15 -3.81 -11.17 5.36
CA ALA A 15 -3.97 -12.62 5.34
C ALA A 15 -3.62 -13.27 3.98
N TRP A 16 -3.66 -12.52 2.87
CA TRP A 16 -3.51 -13.04 1.53
C TRP A 16 -2.06 -13.42 1.23
N GLY A 17 -1.82 -14.69 0.98
CA GLY A 17 -0.48 -15.23 0.77
C GLY A 17 0.31 -15.47 2.07
N ASN A 18 -0.29 -15.36 3.24
CA ASN A 18 0.39 -15.56 4.51
C ASN A 18 0.15 -16.97 5.06
N GLU A 19 1.09 -17.87 4.78
CA GLU A 19 1.04 -19.27 5.23
C GLU A 19 1.29 -19.40 6.74
N LEU A 20 2.14 -18.54 7.31
CA LEU A 20 2.61 -18.69 8.68
C LEU A 20 1.53 -18.38 9.73
N PHE A 21 0.77 -17.30 9.53
CA PHE A 21 -0.22 -16.83 10.50
C PHE A 21 -1.66 -17.16 10.10
N TRP A 22 -1.90 -17.43 8.81
CA TRP A 22 -3.25 -17.56 8.27
C TRP A 22 -3.44 -18.87 7.49
N ASP A 23 -2.48 -19.79 7.55
CA ASP A 23 -2.52 -21.10 6.85
C ASP A 23 -2.96 -20.95 5.37
N TYR A 24 -2.50 -19.87 4.71
CA TYR A 24 -2.83 -19.63 3.32
C TYR A 24 -2.36 -20.78 2.45
N LYS A 25 -3.24 -21.24 1.57
CA LYS A 25 -2.96 -22.21 0.52
C LYS A 25 -3.48 -21.67 -0.81
N GLN A 26 -2.83 -22.03 -1.90
CA GLN A 26 -3.16 -21.50 -3.22
C GLN A 26 -4.60 -21.84 -3.67
N ASN A 27 -5.19 -22.92 -3.19
CA ASN A 27 -6.59 -23.25 -3.47
C ASN A 27 -7.59 -22.24 -2.84
N ALA A 28 -7.18 -21.44 -1.86
CA ALA A 28 -7.98 -20.36 -1.29
C ALA A 28 -8.10 -19.13 -2.21
N ASP A 29 -7.34 -19.05 -3.29
CA ASP A 29 -7.34 -17.88 -4.20
C ASP A 29 -8.75 -17.56 -4.73
N ILE A 30 -9.58 -18.58 -4.97
CA ILE A 30 -10.96 -18.41 -5.47
C ILE A 30 -11.82 -17.73 -4.38
N GLU A 31 -11.72 -18.20 -3.14
CA GLU A 31 -12.47 -17.64 -2.01
C GLU A 31 -12.03 -16.18 -1.72
N LEU A 32 -10.74 -15.90 -1.79
CA LEU A 32 -10.21 -14.53 -1.62
C LEU A 32 -10.72 -13.59 -2.71
N ARG A 33 -10.78 -14.06 -3.96
CA ARG A 33 -11.37 -13.31 -5.07
C ARG A 33 -12.84 -13.00 -4.81
N ASP A 34 -13.61 -14.01 -4.44
CA ASP A 34 -15.04 -13.87 -4.20
C ASP A 34 -15.31 -12.95 -2.99
N THR A 35 -14.47 -13.02 -1.96
CA THR A 35 -14.47 -12.08 -0.82
C THR A 35 -14.25 -10.64 -1.29
N LEU A 36 -13.26 -10.39 -2.17
CA LEU A 36 -13.05 -9.06 -2.74
C LEU A 36 -14.29 -8.57 -3.50
N LEU A 37 -14.83 -9.40 -4.40
CA LEU A 37 -15.98 -9.03 -5.21
C LEU A 37 -17.21 -8.71 -4.35
N GLU A 38 -17.45 -9.48 -3.29
CA GLU A 38 -18.54 -9.24 -2.35
C GLU A 38 -18.32 -7.95 -1.54
N ALA A 39 -17.10 -7.70 -1.06
CA ALA A 39 -16.76 -6.45 -0.38
C ALA A 39 -17.03 -5.22 -1.28
N LEU A 40 -16.60 -5.28 -2.54
CA LEU A 40 -16.85 -4.22 -3.52
C LEU A 40 -18.35 -4.03 -3.81
N ARG A 41 -19.10 -5.12 -3.89
CA ARG A 41 -20.56 -5.07 -4.05
C ARG A 41 -21.25 -4.39 -2.87
N ARG A 42 -20.72 -4.54 -1.66
CA ARG A 42 -21.18 -3.87 -0.44
C ARG A 42 -20.69 -2.43 -0.28
N GLY A 43 -19.96 -1.92 -1.24
CA GLY A 43 -19.51 -0.51 -1.25
C GLY A 43 -18.17 -0.26 -0.55
N PHE A 44 -17.38 -1.29 -0.23
CA PHE A 44 -15.99 -1.11 0.14
C PHE A 44 -15.24 -0.50 -1.04
N SER A 45 -14.55 0.60 -0.80
CA SER A 45 -13.89 1.34 -1.87
C SER A 45 -12.40 1.58 -1.64
N ILE A 46 -11.87 1.12 -0.51
CA ILE A 46 -10.44 1.21 -0.19
C ILE A 46 -9.93 -0.21 0.05
N ILE A 47 -8.88 -0.60 -0.67
CA ILE A 47 -8.20 -1.89 -0.48
C ILE A 47 -6.79 -1.61 -0.02
N ASP A 48 -6.42 -2.14 1.14
CA ASP A 48 -5.13 -1.92 1.78
C ASP A 48 -4.27 -3.20 1.74
N THR A 49 -3.12 -3.10 1.09
CA THR A 49 -2.14 -4.17 0.94
C THR A 49 -0.74 -3.72 1.37
N ALA A 50 0.31 -4.51 1.12
CA ALA A 50 1.70 -4.13 1.29
C ALA A 50 2.65 -5.00 0.43
N ASP A 51 3.82 -4.44 0.11
CA ASP A 51 4.88 -5.14 -0.63
C ASP A 51 5.47 -6.34 0.11
N SER A 52 5.33 -6.34 1.45
CA SER A 52 5.80 -7.38 2.35
C SER A 52 4.73 -8.42 2.73
N TYR A 53 3.48 -8.28 2.24
CA TYR A 53 2.44 -9.24 2.56
C TYR A 53 2.59 -10.52 1.76
N GLY A 54 2.51 -11.64 2.49
CA GLY A 54 2.91 -12.97 2.08
C GLY A 54 4.08 -13.47 2.91
N THR A 55 4.41 -14.74 2.85
CA THR A 55 5.48 -15.38 3.64
C THR A 55 6.54 -16.01 2.76
N GLY A 56 7.80 -15.95 3.15
CA GLY A 56 8.91 -16.56 2.45
C GLY A 56 8.95 -16.20 0.96
N ASN A 57 8.85 -17.20 0.09
CA ASN A 57 8.83 -17.04 -1.36
C ASN A 57 7.56 -16.36 -1.89
N LEU A 58 6.52 -16.23 -1.05
CA LEU A 58 5.26 -15.55 -1.34
C LEU A 58 5.27 -14.06 -0.97
N SER A 59 6.42 -13.47 -0.63
CA SER A 59 6.53 -12.03 -0.36
C SER A 59 6.01 -11.22 -1.55
N GLY A 60 5.01 -10.34 -1.31
CA GLY A 60 4.28 -9.60 -2.34
C GLY A 60 3.12 -10.38 -2.98
N ARG A 61 2.81 -11.59 -2.50
CA ARG A 61 1.71 -12.42 -3.01
C ARG A 61 0.36 -11.70 -2.89
N SER A 62 0.14 -10.98 -1.80
CA SER A 62 -1.08 -10.19 -1.59
C SER A 62 -1.32 -9.18 -2.73
N GLU A 63 -0.27 -8.42 -3.11
CA GLU A 63 -0.37 -7.48 -4.25
C GLU A 63 -0.59 -8.22 -5.58
N GLN A 64 0.06 -9.36 -5.81
CA GLN A 64 -0.14 -10.17 -7.02
C GLN A 64 -1.59 -10.66 -7.15
N LEU A 65 -2.16 -11.19 -6.06
CA LEU A 65 -3.54 -11.64 -6.01
C LEU A 65 -4.49 -10.48 -6.28
N LEU A 66 -4.28 -9.37 -5.60
CA LEU A 66 -5.10 -8.18 -5.76
C LEU A 66 -5.06 -7.66 -7.20
N GLY A 67 -3.89 -7.51 -7.79
CA GLY A 67 -3.73 -7.06 -9.18
C GLY A 67 -4.43 -8.00 -10.16
N ARG A 68 -4.28 -9.33 -9.99
CA ARG A 68 -4.97 -10.33 -10.80
C ARG A 68 -6.49 -10.20 -10.69
N PHE A 69 -7.04 -10.12 -9.48
CA PHE A 69 -8.49 -10.02 -9.27
C PHE A 69 -9.05 -8.70 -9.80
N LEU A 70 -8.32 -7.60 -9.63
CA LEU A 70 -8.72 -6.30 -10.19
C LEU A 70 -8.73 -6.31 -11.72
N SER A 71 -7.86 -7.08 -12.38
CA SER A 71 -7.86 -7.16 -13.84
C SER A 71 -9.16 -7.75 -14.42
N GLU A 72 -9.87 -8.55 -13.66
CA GLU A 72 -11.15 -9.14 -14.02
C GLU A 72 -12.32 -8.15 -13.87
N ILE A 73 -12.12 -7.01 -13.19
CA ILE A 73 -13.16 -6.01 -12.93
C ILE A 73 -13.21 -4.98 -14.07
N PRO A 74 -14.41 -4.68 -14.62
CA PRO A 74 -14.56 -3.66 -15.64
C PRO A 74 -14.01 -2.29 -15.20
N LYS A 75 -13.31 -1.58 -16.09
CA LYS A 75 -12.68 -0.27 -15.81
C LYS A 75 -13.65 0.75 -15.19
N SER A 76 -14.91 0.77 -15.61
CA SER A 76 -15.94 1.67 -15.07
C SER A 76 -16.22 1.45 -13.57
N LYS A 77 -16.07 0.21 -13.08
CA LYS A 77 -16.23 -0.13 -11.66
C LYS A 77 -14.96 0.14 -10.87
N LYS A 78 -13.77 -0.04 -11.46
CA LYS A 78 -12.47 0.24 -10.82
C LYS A 78 -12.29 1.70 -10.42
N ARG A 79 -12.81 2.66 -11.16
CA ARG A 79 -12.69 4.11 -10.86
C ARG A 79 -13.18 4.52 -9.47
N LYS A 80 -13.92 3.67 -8.79
CA LYS A 80 -14.44 3.88 -7.43
C LYS A 80 -13.62 3.21 -6.35
N ILE A 81 -12.55 2.49 -6.72
CA ILE A 81 -11.70 1.72 -5.81
C ILE A 81 -10.38 2.48 -5.65
N GLU A 82 -9.99 2.77 -4.41
CA GLU A 82 -8.67 3.30 -4.07
C GLU A 82 -7.78 2.15 -3.59
N ILE A 83 -6.65 1.93 -4.24
CA ILE A 83 -5.68 0.91 -3.86
C ILE A 83 -4.54 1.55 -3.09
N ALA A 84 -4.37 1.11 -1.86
CA ALA A 84 -3.29 1.53 -0.98
C ALA A 84 -2.31 0.39 -0.77
N THR A 85 -1.02 0.62 -1.07
CA THR A 85 0.06 -0.28 -0.67
C THR A 85 0.98 0.36 0.35
N LYS A 86 1.81 -0.46 1.00
CA LYS A 86 2.83 -0.01 1.94
C LYS A 86 4.18 -0.56 1.52
N LEU A 87 5.20 0.28 1.58
CA LEU A 87 6.58 -0.13 1.34
C LEU A 87 7.31 -0.27 2.68
N ALA A 88 7.80 -1.47 2.95
CA ALA A 88 8.50 -1.78 4.19
C ALA A 88 9.87 -1.09 4.22
N PRO A 89 10.21 -0.30 5.26
CA PRO A 89 11.52 0.34 5.38
C PRO A 89 12.57 -0.63 5.93
N TYR A 90 12.86 -1.70 5.18
CA TYR A 90 13.90 -2.65 5.56
C TYR A 90 15.28 -1.96 5.65
N PRO A 91 16.20 -2.42 6.51
CA PRO A 91 17.50 -1.77 6.72
C PRO A 91 18.34 -1.58 5.47
N TRP A 92 18.20 -2.44 4.47
CA TRP A 92 18.89 -2.36 3.18
C TRP A 92 18.25 -1.41 2.15
N ARG A 93 17.07 -0.88 2.44
CA ARG A 93 16.38 0.11 1.60
C ARG A 93 16.83 1.51 1.98
N ILE A 94 17.97 1.92 1.47
CA ILE A 94 18.61 3.20 1.79
C ILE A 94 18.92 4.02 0.54
N GLY A 95 19.20 5.31 0.74
CA GLY A 95 19.61 6.23 -0.32
C GLY A 95 18.48 6.56 -1.31
N LYS A 96 18.89 7.17 -2.43
CA LYS A 96 17.96 7.70 -3.45
C LYS A 96 17.09 6.63 -4.14
N GLN A 97 17.48 5.36 -4.08
CA GLN A 97 16.78 4.24 -4.74
C GLN A 97 16.04 3.34 -3.74
N GLY A 98 16.09 3.66 -2.44
CA GLY A 98 15.57 2.81 -1.37
C GLY A 98 14.12 2.37 -1.57
N PHE A 99 13.25 3.27 -2.02
CA PHE A 99 11.84 2.95 -2.34
C PHE A 99 11.55 2.84 -3.84
N ARG A 100 12.43 3.29 -4.73
CA ARG A 100 12.17 3.24 -6.17
C ARG A 100 11.94 1.81 -6.68
N LYS A 101 12.88 0.90 -6.42
CA LYS A 101 12.77 -0.50 -6.85
C LYS A 101 11.58 -1.23 -6.21
N PRO A 102 11.33 -1.14 -4.89
CA PRO A 102 10.12 -1.67 -4.28
C PRO A 102 8.83 -1.10 -4.88
N PHE A 103 8.77 0.20 -5.09
CA PHE A 103 7.62 0.87 -5.71
C PHE A 103 7.29 0.31 -7.09
N LEU A 104 8.30 0.22 -7.98
CA LEU A 104 8.10 -0.31 -9.33
C LEU A 104 7.62 -1.77 -9.31
N LYS A 105 8.13 -2.58 -8.39
CA LYS A 105 7.65 -3.96 -8.20
C LYS A 105 6.21 -4.02 -7.69
N SER A 106 5.82 -3.13 -6.78
CA SER A 106 4.43 -3.05 -6.32
C SER A 106 3.50 -2.60 -7.44
N LEU A 107 3.91 -1.61 -8.22
CA LEU A 107 3.17 -1.11 -9.37
C LEU A 107 2.95 -2.22 -10.41
N GLU A 108 3.97 -3.02 -10.71
CA GLU A 108 3.89 -4.19 -11.59
C GLU A 108 2.91 -5.23 -11.06
N ARG A 109 3.05 -5.65 -9.78
CA ARG A 109 2.17 -6.64 -9.15
C ARG A 109 0.71 -6.20 -9.12
N LEU A 110 0.47 -4.91 -8.88
CA LEU A 110 -0.86 -4.29 -8.87
C LEU A 110 -1.36 -3.89 -10.27
N GLN A 111 -0.62 -4.24 -11.34
CA GLN A 111 -1.00 -3.96 -12.73
C GLN A 111 -1.31 -2.48 -13.00
N ASN A 112 -0.51 -1.59 -12.41
CA ASN A 112 -0.64 -0.13 -12.44
C ASN A 112 -1.89 0.44 -11.75
N GLU A 113 -2.61 -0.34 -10.98
CA GLU A 113 -3.73 0.12 -10.16
C GLU A 113 -3.20 0.47 -8.76
N LEU A 114 -2.79 1.73 -8.56
CA LEU A 114 -2.17 2.17 -7.30
C LEU A 114 -2.44 3.66 -7.06
N ASP A 115 -3.13 3.97 -5.96
CA ASP A 115 -3.55 5.33 -5.61
C ASP A 115 -2.82 5.90 -4.40
N ILE A 116 -2.41 5.03 -3.45
CA ILE A 116 -1.77 5.45 -2.20
C ILE A 116 -0.55 4.57 -1.93
N VAL A 117 0.60 5.20 -1.69
CA VAL A 117 1.85 4.53 -1.29
C VAL A 117 2.24 4.98 0.11
N GLN A 118 2.34 4.04 1.03
CA GLN A 118 2.56 4.34 2.43
C GLN A 118 3.97 3.89 2.89
N LEU A 119 4.60 4.66 3.77
CA LEU A 119 5.67 4.14 4.61
C LEU A 119 5.05 3.15 5.61
N HIS A 120 5.51 1.88 5.62
CA HIS A 120 4.84 0.80 6.35
C HIS A 120 4.94 0.92 7.87
N TRP A 121 6.08 1.42 8.38
CA TRP A 121 6.30 1.73 9.80
C TRP A 121 7.42 2.74 9.97
N SER A 122 7.48 3.37 11.15
CA SER A 122 8.55 4.30 11.49
C SER A 122 9.87 3.59 11.77
N THR A 123 10.95 4.14 11.23
CA THR A 123 12.32 3.72 11.56
C THR A 123 12.94 4.56 12.69
N ALA A 124 12.18 5.43 13.33
CA ALA A 124 12.67 6.41 14.30
C ALA A 124 13.47 5.82 15.49
N LYS A 125 13.18 4.56 15.85
CA LYS A 125 13.83 3.89 16.99
C LYS A 125 15.21 3.29 16.66
N TYR A 126 15.49 3.01 15.37
CA TYR A 126 16.72 2.33 14.97
C TYR A 126 17.48 3.02 13.82
N ASN A 127 16.80 3.75 12.94
CA ASN A 127 17.40 4.55 11.89
C ASN A 127 16.52 5.78 11.57
N PRO A 128 16.55 6.84 12.40
CA PRO A 128 15.63 7.97 12.27
C PRO A 128 15.78 8.77 10.97
N TRP A 129 16.91 8.66 10.28
CA TRP A 129 17.16 9.35 9.01
C TRP A 129 16.62 8.59 7.80
N GLN A 130 16.53 7.27 7.90
CA GLN A 130 16.07 6.42 6.80
C GLN A 130 14.67 6.80 6.33
N GLU A 131 13.71 6.98 7.24
CA GLU A 131 12.33 7.27 6.84
C GLU A 131 12.19 8.59 6.09
N PHE A 132 12.99 9.61 6.43
CA PHE A 132 12.99 10.88 5.69
C PHE A 132 13.55 10.70 4.28
N GLN A 133 14.63 9.94 4.11
CA GLN A 133 15.15 9.59 2.78
C GLN A 133 14.14 8.80 1.96
N LEU A 134 13.44 7.85 2.57
CA LEU A 134 12.44 7.03 1.89
C LEU A 134 11.19 7.84 1.49
N LEU A 135 10.76 8.78 2.33
CA LEU A 135 9.67 9.70 2.00
C LEU A 135 10.08 10.67 0.89
N GLU A 136 11.32 11.15 0.89
CA GLU A 136 11.87 11.94 -0.21
C GLU A 136 11.93 11.13 -1.53
N ASN A 137 12.24 9.83 -1.47
CA ASN A 137 12.16 8.95 -2.65
C ASN A 137 10.72 8.91 -3.22
N LEU A 138 9.69 8.79 -2.38
CA LEU A 138 8.29 8.81 -2.84
C LEU A 138 7.94 10.17 -3.45
N SER A 139 8.39 11.26 -2.84
CA SER A 139 8.20 12.60 -3.39
C SER A 139 8.83 12.74 -4.79
N ASN A 140 10.07 12.27 -4.96
CA ASN A 140 10.77 12.31 -6.23
C ASN A 140 10.07 11.49 -7.32
N LEU A 141 9.45 10.35 -6.98
CA LEU A 141 8.65 9.57 -7.92
C LEU A 141 7.43 10.35 -8.42
N ILE A 142 6.80 11.16 -7.56
CA ILE A 142 5.70 12.05 -7.99
C ILE A 142 6.23 13.11 -8.95
N ASP A 143 7.40 13.69 -8.70
CA ASP A 143 8.04 14.68 -9.59
C ASP A 143 8.42 14.07 -10.95
N GLU A 144 8.73 12.77 -10.98
CA GLU A 144 8.98 12.01 -12.21
C GLU A 144 7.70 11.68 -13.00
N GLY A 145 6.52 12.05 -12.48
CA GLY A 145 5.24 11.88 -13.17
C GLY A 145 4.38 10.70 -12.70
N TYR A 146 4.82 9.92 -11.71
CA TYR A 146 3.95 8.92 -11.08
C TYR A 146 2.83 9.58 -10.28
N ARG A 147 1.63 9.03 -10.34
CA ARG A 147 0.45 9.61 -9.69
C ARG A 147 -0.02 8.73 -8.54
N PHE A 148 0.24 9.17 -7.31
CA PHE A 148 -0.25 8.55 -6.08
C PHE A 148 -0.21 9.56 -4.93
N LYS A 149 -0.92 9.24 -3.84
CA LYS A 149 -0.86 9.98 -2.57
C LYS A 149 0.17 9.32 -1.65
N ILE A 150 0.98 10.10 -0.95
CA ILE A 150 1.86 9.58 0.09
C ILE A 150 1.04 9.34 1.37
N GLY A 151 1.16 8.15 1.93
CA GLY A 151 0.56 7.76 3.19
C GLY A 151 1.59 7.32 4.24
N LEU A 152 1.12 7.20 5.48
CA LEU A 152 1.93 6.79 6.61
C LEU A 152 1.18 5.73 7.42
N SER A 153 1.87 4.66 7.81
CA SER A 153 1.33 3.59 8.63
C SER A 153 2.20 3.38 9.86
N ASN A 154 1.59 3.05 11.00
CA ASN A 154 2.29 2.80 12.26
C ASN A 154 3.18 3.96 12.72
N ILE A 155 2.69 5.19 12.61
CA ILE A 155 3.37 6.44 12.98
C ILE A 155 2.62 7.10 14.14
N GLY A 156 3.33 7.34 15.24
CA GLY A 156 2.76 8.08 16.37
C GLY A 156 2.68 9.60 16.11
N PRO A 157 1.81 10.34 16.84
CA PRO A 157 1.49 11.74 16.54
C PRO A 157 2.69 12.68 16.57
N LYS A 158 3.60 12.53 17.53
CA LYS A 158 4.83 13.35 17.60
C LYS A 158 5.75 13.16 16.38
N ARG A 159 5.82 11.92 15.87
CA ARG A 159 6.63 11.62 14.69
C ARG A 159 5.93 12.08 13.43
N LEU A 160 4.63 11.92 13.35
CA LEU A 160 3.81 12.44 12.26
C LEU A 160 4.05 13.94 12.06
N GLN A 161 4.02 14.74 13.13
CA GLN A 161 4.27 16.19 13.03
C GLN A 161 5.67 16.49 12.45
N LYS A 162 6.70 15.73 12.85
CA LYS A 162 8.06 15.91 12.30
C LYS A 162 8.12 15.57 10.82
N ILE A 163 7.40 14.53 10.38
CA ILE A 163 7.32 14.14 8.97
C ILE A 163 6.58 15.20 8.16
N ILE A 164 5.45 15.70 8.65
CA ILE A 164 4.69 16.78 7.98
C ILE A 164 5.57 18.02 7.81
N ASN A 165 6.26 18.43 8.86
CA ASN A 165 7.15 19.59 8.78
C ASN A 165 8.28 19.36 7.75
N PHE A 166 8.86 18.17 7.73
CA PHE A 166 9.89 17.82 6.74
C PHE A 166 9.35 17.87 5.30
N LEU A 167 8.20 17.27 5.03
CA LEU A 167 7.59 17.30 3.70
C LEU A 167 7.22 18.71 3.27
N ALA A 168 6.73 19.55 4.19
CA ALA A 168 6.41 20.95 3.91
C ALA A 168 7.65 21.76 3.49
N THR A 169 8.86 21.46 4.02
CA THR A 169 10.11 22.12 3.57
C THR A 169 10.49 21.77 2.12
N LYS A 170 9.88 20.71 1.57
CA LYS A 170 10.11 20.25 0.19
C LYS A 170 9.00 20.72 -0.76
N ASN A 171 8.09 21.58 -0.30
CA ASN A 171 6.90 22.01 -1.06
C ASN A 171 5.99 20.84 -1.49
N LYS A 172 5.84 19.84 -0.60
CA LYS A 172 5.11 18.59 -0.85
C LYS A 172 3.99 18.38 0.17
#